data_72a4403b5b576cb14a932f4385e0a35a
#
_entry.id   72a4403b5b576cb14a932f4385e0a35a
#
_cell.length_a   1.000
_cell.length_b   1.000
_cell.length_c   1.000
_cell.angle_alpha   90.00
_cell.angle_beta   90.00
_cell.angle_gamma   90.00
#
_symmetry.space_group_name_H-M   'P 1'
#
loop_
_entity.id
_entity.type
_entity.pdbx_description
1 polymer ?
#
loop_
_entity_poly.entity_id
_entity_poly.type
_entity_poly.pdbx_seq_one_letter_code
_entity_poly.pdbx_strand_id
1 'polypeptide(L)'
;MDFGLRKLMSASNAVNKVTLTLASLCFLAIVGVIVWMGYKIKDDSFTIGYSDKIDDTPTIVEQMKEIGQWEFLSISDEELVDTVRRGFFSDDELVRIYYGTMRLGIDFSQCDEKWIEREGDTIKVDLPPVRLLDENFLDETRTKSFFESGKWTNADRKAMADRAKALMRKRCLTKENMDLAQKNAEAQVNAFVKMIIRKQ
;
A
#
# COMPACT_ATOMS: atom_id res chain seq x y z
N MET A 1 9.95 10.72 69.78
CA MET A 1 10.25 11.36 68.52
C MET A 1 9.89 10.47 67.32
N ASP A 2 9.13 9.35 67.49
CA ASP A 2 8.85 8.33 66.47
C ASP A 2 7.47 8.40 65.81
N PHE A 3 6.55 9.17 66.33
CA PHE A 3 5.18 9.19 65.85
C PHE A 3 4.97 10.05 64.57
N GLY A 4 5.80 11.06 64.41
CA GLY A 4 5.76 11.96 63.23
C GLY A 4 6.32 11.34 61.95
N LEU A 5 7.39 10.56 62.06
CA LEU A 5 8.05 9.88 60.94
C LEU A 5 7.18 8.78 60.33
N ARG A 6 6.48 8.00 61.13
CA ARG A 6 5.54 6.96 60.62
C ARG A 6 4.35 7.56 59.86
N LYS A 7 3.86 8.74 60.29
CA LYS A 7 2.74 9.41 59.59
C LYS A 7 3.17 10.02 58.26
N LEU A 8 4.39 10.53 58.16
CA LEU A 8 4.97 11.05 56.94
C LEU A 8 5.28 9.92 55.91
N MET A 9 5.80 8.78 56.37
CA MET A 9 6.02 7.62 55.50
C MET A 9 4.72 6.98 55.02
N SER A 10 3.67 6.95 55.83
CA SER A 10 2.33 6.48 55.43
C SER A 10 1.68 7.39 54.41
N ALA A 11 1.81 8.71 54.52
CA ALA A 11 1.31 9.67 53.54
C ALA A 11 2.05 9.60 52.22
N SER A 12 3.38 9.42 52.22
CA SER A 12 4.20 9.24 51.02
C SER A 12 3.81 7.96 50.25
N ASN A 13 3.58 6.85 50.97
CA ASN A 13 3.14 5.60 50.34
C ASN A 13 1.72 5.66 49.74
N ALA A 14 0.83 6.45 50.34
CA ALA A 14 -0.52 6.69 49.85
C ALA A 14 -0.49 7.55 48.58
N VAL A 15 0.32 8.62 48.57
CA VAL A 15 0.51 9.47 47.38
C VAL A 15 1.11 8.67 46.23
N ASN A 16 2.15 7.85 46.47
CA ASN A 16 2.74 7.00 45.45
C ASN A 16 1.75 5.95 44.87
N LYS A 17 0.87 5.39 45.71
CA LYS A 17 -0.20 4.47 45.23
C LYS A 17 -1.22 5.20 44.37
N VAL A 18 -1.65 6.39 44.76
CA VAL A 18 -2.61 7.18 43.98
C VAL A 18 -2.01 7.64 42.64
N THR A 19 -0.76 8.09 42.63
CA THR A 19 -0.08 8.46 41.37
C THR A 19 0.13 7.26 40.44
N LEU A 20 0.43 6.08 41.01
CA LEU A 20 0.61 4.86 40.21
C LEU A 20 -0.73 4.38 39.59
N THR A 21 -1.85 4.49 40.35
CA THR A 21 -3.18 4.14 39.83
C THR A 21 -3.67 5.14 38.77
N LEU A 22 -3.41 6.44 38.94
CA LEU A 22 -3.70 7.45 37.94
C LEU A 22 -2.89 7.24 36.67
N ALA A 23 -1.61 6.96 36.77
CA ALA A 23 -0.74 6.65 35.61
C ALA A 23 -1.21 5.40 34.87
N SER A 24 -1.64 4.35 35.58
CA SER A 24 -2.20 3.13 34.99
C SER A 24 -3.52 3.40 34.26
N LEU A 25 -4.39 4.20 34.80
CA LEU A 25 -5.65 4.60 34.16
C LEU A 25 -5.42 5.44 32.89
N CYS A 26 -4.49 6.39 32.94
CA CYS A 26 -4.09 7.16 31.75
C CYS A 26 -3.50 6.26 30.66
N PHE A 27 -2.66 5.31 31.02
CA PHE A 27 -2.08 4.35 30.07
C PHE A 27 -3.16 3.49 29.40
N LEU A 28 -4.12 2.97 30.17
CA LEU A 28 -5.26 2.21 29.63
C LEU A 28 -6.14 3.06 28.71
N ALA A 29 -6.36 4.33 29.04
CA ALA A 29 -7.10 5.25 28.20
C ALA A 29 -6.37 5.50 26.85
N ILE A 30 -5.04 5.70 26.90
CA ILE A 30 -4.23 5.89 25.68
C ILE A 30 -4.26 4.63 24.80
N VAL A 31 -4.10 3.44 25.38
CA VAL A 31 -4.21 2.17 24.66
C VAL A 31 -5.60 2.01 24.06
N GLY A 32 -6.66 2.35 24.79
CA GLY A 32 -8.03 2.33 24.31
C GLY A 32 -8.24 3.26 23.09
N VAL A 33 -7.69 4.46 23.15
CA VAL A 33 -7.73 5.41 22.01
C VAL A 33 -6.95 4.90 20.79
N ILE A 34 -5.76 4.31 20.99
CA ILE A 34 -4.97 3.73 19.91
C ILE A 34 -5.69 2.56 19.25
N VAL A 35 -6.28 1.66 20.04
CA VAL A 35 -7.08 0.55 19.54
C VAL A 35 -8.32 1.05 18.79
N TRP A 36 -9.02 2.05 19.34
CA TRP A 36 -10.19 2.65 18.69
C TRP A 36 -9.81 3.36 17.37
N MET A 37 -8.70 4.11 17.34
CA MET A 37 -8.17 4.69 16.11
C MET A 37 -7.76 3.61 15.11
N GLY A 38 -7.13 2.52 15.56
CA GLY A 38 -6.76 1.40 14.70
C GLY A 38 -7.96 0.68 14.07
N TYR A 39 -9.09 0.61 14.76
CA TYR A 39 -10.36 0.11 14.21
C TYR A 39 -10.96 1.07 13.17
N LYS A 40 -10.85 2.40 13.40
CA LYS A 40 -11.36 3.40 12.44
C LYS A 40 -10.53 3.53 11.16
N ILE A 41 -9.24 3.24 11.22
CA ILE A 41 -8.32 3.32 10.05
C ILE A 41 -8.50 2.14 9.08
N LYS A 42 -9.20 1.07 9.51
CA LYS A 42 -9.48 -0.10 8.65
C LYS A 42 -10.73 0.04 7.76
N ASP A 43 -11.49 1.10 7.90
CA ASP A 43 -12.71 1.33 7.11
C ASP A 43 -12.38 2.28 5.94
N ASP A 44 -11.68 1.75 4.92
CA ASP A 44 -11.43 2.43 3.63
C ASP A 44 -12.70 2.51 2.75
N SER A 45 -13.88 2.31 3.33
CA SER A 45 -15.16 2.43 2.64
C SER A 45 -15.61 3.90 2.57
N PHE A 46 -16.01 4.37 1.41
CA PHE A 46 -16.66 5.67 1.26
C PHE A 46 -18.14 5.48 0.88
N THR A 47 -18.98 6.43 1.32
CA THR A 47 -20.42 6.37 1.14
C THR A 47 -20.87 7.50 0.21
N ILE A 48 -21.67 7.16 -0.81
CA ILE A 48 -22.27 8.12 -1.75
C ILE A 48 -23.77 8.17 -1.46
N GLY A 49 -24.29 9.34 -1.10
CA GLY A 49 -25.74 9.55 -0.94
C GLY A 49 -26.43 9.63 -2.30
N TYR A 50 -27.51 8.85 -2.50
CA TYR A 50 -28.30 8.80 -3.71
C TYR A 50 -29.79 8.56 -3.40
N SER A 51 -30.69 9.21 -4.12
CA SER A 51 -32.12 9.32 -3.79
C SER A 51 -33.04 8.69 -4.84
N ASP A 52 -32.62 7.63 -5.58
CA ASP A 52 -33.49 7.01 -6.58
C ASP A 52 -33.88 5.57 -6.23
N LYS A 53 -35.08 5.15 -6.71
CA LYS A 53 -35.65 3.85 -6.36
C LYS A 53 -35.10 2.66 -7.15
N ILE A 54 -34.19 2.93 -8.11
CA ILE A 54 -33.58 1.91 -8.96
C ILE A 54 -32.23 1.55 -8.39
N ASP A 55 -31.93 0.26 -8.28
CA ASP A 55 -30.60 -0.21 -7.85
C ASP A 55 -29.66 -0.28 -9.06
N ASP A 56 -28.77 0.69 -9.19
CA ASP A 56 -27.78 0.79 -10.27
C ASP A 56 -26.49 0.02 -9.98
N THR A 57 -26.35 -0.55 -8.78
CA THR A 57 -25.15 -1.28 -8.35
C THR A 57 -24.73 -2.37 -9.33
N PRO A 58 -25.64 -3.22 -9.87
CA PRO A 58 -25.26 -4.26 -10.84
C PRO A 58 -24.66 -3.66 -12.13
N THR A 59 -25.23 -2.57 -12.62
CA THR A 59 -24.72 -1.88 -13.83
C THR A 59 -23.35 -1.29 -13.61
N ILE A 60 -23.09 -0.71 -12.43
CA ILE A 60 -21.77 -0.16 -12.05
C ILE A 60 -20.75 -1.30 -11.99
N VAL A 61 -21.08 -2.42 -11.36
CA VAL A 61 -20.20 -3.60 -11.27
C VAL A 61 -19.85 -4.12 -12.65
N GLU A 62 -20.83 -4.26 -13.55
CA GLU A 62 -20.62 -4.74 -14.91
C GLU A 62 -19.68 -3.80 -15.71
N GLN A 63 -19.93 -2.49 -15.67
CA GLN A 63 -19.09 -1.51 -16.34
C GLN A 63 -17.65 -1.49 -15.78
N MET A 64 -17.48 -1.65 -14.47
CA MET A 64 -16.15 -1.72 -13.87
C MET A 64 -15.42 -3.01 -14.26
N LYS A 65 -16.14 -4.15 -14.35
CA LYS A 65 -15.55 -5.41 -14.87
C LYS A 65 -15.12 -5.29 -16.33
N GLU A 66 -15.87 -4.57 -17.16
CA GLU A 66 -15.49 -4.29 -18.55
C GLU A 66 -14.24 -3.45 -18.70
N ILE A 67 -14.02 -2.48 -17.78
CA ILE A 67 -12.76 -1.71 -17.71
C ILE A 67 -11.59 -2.65 -17.43
N GLY A 68 -11.79 -3.69 -16.62
CA GLY A 68 -10.78 -4.65 -16.22
C GLY A 68 -9.76 -4.03 -15.28
N GLN A 69 -8.50 -3.81 -15.75
CA GLN A 69 -7.46 -3.19 -14.94
C GLN A 69 -7.53 -1.67 -15.00
N TRP A 70 -7.59 -1.02 -13.84
CA TRP A 70 -7.53 0.42 -13.72
C TRP A 70 -6.29 0.84 -12.94
N GLU A 71 -5.42 1.63 -13.61
CA GLU A 71 -4.19 2.17 -13.05
C GLU A 71 -4.47 3.50 -12.33
N PHE A 72 -4.00 3.61 -11.09
CA PHE A 72 -4.17 4.81 -10.26
C PHE A 72 -2.86 5.53 -9.95
N LEU A 73 -1.74 4.85 -10.10
CA LEU A 73 -0.41 5.44 -9.97
C LEU A 73 0.59 4.66 -10.84
N SER A 74 1.39 5.40 -11.62
CA SER A 74 2.48 4.89 -12.41
C SER A 74 3.81 5.42 -11.89
N ILE A 75 4.78 4.53 -11.68
CA ILE A 75 6.10 4.89 -11.17
C ILE A 75 7.14 4.34 -12.13
N SER A 76 7.83 5.23 -12.84
CA SER A 76 8.98 4.87 -13.68
C SER A 76 10.26 4.98 -12.87
N ASP A 77 11.12 3.99 -13.03
CA ASP A 77 12.37 3.88 -12.29
C ASP A 77 13.48 3.27 -13.16
N GLU A 78 14.72 3.51 -12.79
CA GLU A 78 15.90 2.92 -13.43
C GLU A 78 16.83 2.34 -12.36
N GLU A 79 17.49 1.22 -12.70
CA GLU A 79 18.41 0.52 -11.81
C GLU A 79 19.65 0.09 -12.55
N LEU A 80 20.80 0.47 -12.00
CA LEU A 80 22.10 0.00 -12.46
C LEU A 80 22.48 -1.22 -11.63
N VAL A 81 22.69 -2.36 -12.29
CA VAL A 81 23.14 -3.61 -11.67
C VAL A 81 24.46 -4.03 -12.27
N ASP A 82 25.39 -4.34 -11.40
CA ASP A 82 26.71 -4.86 -11.74
C ASP A 82 26.89 -6.30 -11.25
N THR A 83 27.73 -7.04 -11.92
CA THR A 83 28.21 -8.35 -11.48
C THR A 83 29.62 -8.59 -11.96
N VAL A 84 30.44 -9.18 -11.10
CA VAL A 84 31.85 -9.47 -11.36
C VAL A 84 32.10 -10.96 -11.18
N ARG A 85 32.72 -11.57 -12.18
CA ARG A 85 33.22 -12.95 -12.10
C ARG A 85 34.73 -12.90 -11.98
N ARG A 86 35.25 -13.30 -10.83
CA ARG A 86 36.70 -13.32 -10.58
C ARG A 86 37.37 -14.44 -11.34
N GLY A 87 38.35 -14.09 -12.21
CA GLY A 87 39.20 -14.98 -12.95
C GLY A 87 40.60 -15.10 -12.33
N PHE A 88 41.39 -16.02 -12.84
CA PHE A 88 42.79 -16.20 -12.39
C PHE A 88 43.73 -15.12 -12.94
N PHE A 89 43.50 -14.64 -14.17
CA PHE A 89 44.33 -13.63 -14.85
C PHE A 89 43.66 -12.27 -14.97
N SER A 90 42.33 -12.24 -15.03
CA SER A 90 41.51 -11.02 -15.11
C SER A 90 40.10 -11.31 -14.64
N ASP A 91 39.44 -10.29 -14.15
CA ASP A 91 38.03 -10.33 -13.78
C ASP A 91 37.18 -9.97 -15.01
N ASP A 92 36.06 -10.71 -15.18
CA ASP A 92 35.00 -10.36 -16.11
C ASP A 92 33.96 -9.51 -15.37
N GLU A 93 33.49 -8.45 -15.99
CA GLU A 93 32.52 -7.54 -15.40
C GLU A 93 31.37 -7.29 -16.37
N LEU A 94 30.15 -7.28 -15.85
CA LEU A 94 28.93 -6.92 -16.58
C LEU A 94 28.17 -5.87 -15.77
N VAL A 95 27.94 -4.70 -16.38
CA VAL A 95 27.13 -3.61 -15.83
C VAL A 95 26.00 -3.34 -16.79
N ARG A 96 24.76 -3.36 -16.28
CA ARG A 96 23.56 -3.12 -17.07
C ARG A 96 22.65 -2.10 -16.41
N ILE A 97 22.00 -1.27 -17.23
CA ILE A 97 20.96 -0.34 -16.80
C ILE A 97 19.63 -0.94 -17.22
N TYR A 98 18.76 -1.11 -16.23
CA TYR A 98 17.39 -1.58 -16.39
C TYR A 98 16.42 -0.42 -16.21
N TYR A 99 15.41 -0.36 -17.06
CA TYR A 99 14.32 0.60 -16.97
C TYR A 99 13.04 -0.17 -16.68
N GLY A 100 12.17 0.41 -15.86
CA GLY A 100 10.90 -0.22 -15.51
C GLY A 100 9.82 0.80 -15.21
N THR A 101 8.56 0.41 -15.41
CA THR A 101 7.40 1.19 -15.04
C THR A 101 6.44 0.31 -14.26
N MET A 102 6.30 0.60 -12.97
CA MET A 102 5.39 -0.11 -12.08
C MET A 102 4.04 0.58 -12.08
N ARG A 103 2.99 -0.16 -12.43
CA ARG A 103 1.61 0.30 -12.47
C ARG A 103 0.88 -0.21 -11.25
N LEU A 104 0.42 0.71 -10.39
CA LEU A 104 -0.35 0.40 -9.20
C LEU A 104 -1.84 0.66 -9.49
N GLY A 105 -2.67 -0.34 -9.24
CA GLY A 105 -4.08 -0.27 -9.57
C GLY A 105 -4.90 -1.43 -9.03
N ILE A 106 -6.14 -1.52 -9.48
CA ILE A 106 -7.10 -2.57 -9.14
C ILE A 106 -7.49 -3.29 -10.42
N ASP A 107 -7.52 -4.61 -10.36
CA ASP A 107 -8.06 -5.45 -11.42
C ASP A 107 -9.51 -5.80 -11.09
N PHE A 108 -10.45 -5.02 -11.61
CA PHE A 108 -11.87 -5.19 -11.35
C PHE A 108 -12.45 -6.45 -12.01
N SER A 109 -11.78 -7.02 -13.03
CA SER A 109 -12.21 -8.28 -13.63
C SER A 109 -12.13 -9.47 -12.66
N GLN A 110 -11.28 -9.35 -11.64
CA GLN A 110 -11.04 -10.38 -10.60
C GLN A 110 -11.72 -10.06 -9.28
N CYS A 111 -12.39 -8.91 -9.15
CA CYS A 111 -13.10 -8.54 -7.93
C CYS A 111 -14.43 -9.31 -7.84
N ASP A 112 -14.81 -9.69 -6.61
CA ASP A 112 -16.18 -10.13 -6.36
C ASP A 112 -17.14 -8.94 -6.52
N GLU A 113 -18.45 -9.20 -6.47
CA GLU A 113 -19.45 -8.15 -6.68
C GLU A 113 -19.76 -7.34 -5.42
N LYS A 114 -19.14 -7.69 -4.28
CA LYS A 114 -19.45 -7.13 -2.97
C LYS A 114 -18.66 -5.87 -2.63
N TRP A 115 -17.75 -5.41 -3.49
CA TRP A 115 -17.00 -4.19 -3.27
C TRP A 115 -17.85 -2.92 -3.37
N ILE A 116 -19.10 -3.05 -3.90
CA ILE A 116 -20.08 -1.98 -3.98
C ILE A 116 -21.47 -2.54 -3.64
N GLU A 117 -22.13 -1.91 -2.69
CA GLU A 117 -23.46 -2.35 -2.22
C GLU A 117 -24.37 -1.13 -2.02
N ARG A 118 -25.65 -1.31 -2.23
CA ARG A 118 -26.66 -0.29 -1.94
C ARG A 118 -27.26 -0.54 -0.56
N GLU A 119 -27.19 0.48 0.30
CA GLU A 119 -27.84 0.50 1.61
C GLU A 119 -28.88 1.66 1.65
N GLY A 120 -30.13 1.37 1.35
CA GLY A 120 -31.21 2.38 1.28
C GLY A 120 -30.91 3.44 0.21
N ASP A 121 -30.76 4.70 0.62
CA ASP A 121 -30.48 5.84 -0.26
C ASP A 121 -28.98 6.11 -0.44
N THR A 122 -28.12 5.19 -0.01
CA THR A 122 -26.67 5.35 -0.09
C THR A 122 -26.03 4.17 -0.83
N ILE A 123 -24.95 4.45 -1.56
CA ILE A 123 -24.08 3.43 -2.13
C ILE A 123 -22.82 3.39 -1.30
N LYS A 124 -22.56 2.24 -0.69
CA LYS A 124 -21.32 1.94 0.03
C LYS A 124 -20.34 1.31 -0.95
N VAL A 125 -19.12 1.85 -0.99
CA VAL A 125 -18.03 1.38 -1.84
C VAL A 125 -16.88 0.96 -0.95
N ASP A 126 -16.53 -0.31 -1.01
CA ASP A 126 -15.41 -0.93 -0.29
C ASP A 126 -14.39 -1.42 -1.33
N LEU A 127 -13.46 -0.54 -1.68
CA LEU A 127 -12.51 -0.82 -2.76
C LEU A 127 -11.51 -1.89 -2.35
N PRO A 128 -11.24 -2.86 -3.24
CA PRO A 128 -10.12 -3.76 -3.05
C PRO A 128 -8.80 -3.00 -2.92
N PRO A 129 -7.82 -3.55 -2.19
CA PRO A 129 -6.53 -2.89 -2.04
C PRO A 129 -5.81 -2.77 -3.39
N VAL A 130 -5.22 -1.61 -3.63
CA VAL A 130 -4.36 -1.39 -4.80
C VAL A 130 -3.16 -2.34 -4.74
N ARG A 131 -2.80 -2.88 -5.90
CA ARG A 131 -1.66 -3.78 -6.09
C ARG A 131 -0.85 -3.45 -7.33
N LEU A 132 0.32 -4.04 -7.45
CA LEU A 132 1.08 -4.02 -8.69
C LEU A 132 0.31 -4.82 -9.76
N LEU A 133 -0.03 -4.18 -10.88
CA LEU A 133 -0.83 -4.79 -11.95
C LEU A 133 0.00 -5.72 -12.83
N ASP A 134 1.31 -5.44 -13.01
CA ASP A 134 2.19 -6.21 -13.87
C ASP A 134 3.49 -6.56 -13.14
N GLU A 135 3.76 -7.87 -13.03
CA GLU A 135 5.00 -8.38 -12.49
C GLU A 135 6.19 -8.20 -13.44
N ASN A 136 5.94 -8.07 -14.75
CA ASN A 136 6.95 -7.89 -15.78
C ASN A 136 7.11 -6.42 -16.19
N PHE A 137 7.34 -5.57 -15.21
CA PHE A 137 7.44 -4.14 -15.39
C PHE A 137 8.78 -3.65 -15.98
N LEU A 138 9.78 -4.51 -16.19
CA LEU A 138 11.02 -4.12 -16.85
C LEU A 138 10.81 -3.95 -18.36
N ASP A 139 11.33 -2.85 -18.90
CA ASP A 139 11.39 -2.60 -20.33
C ASP A 139 12.67 -3.23 -20.91
N GLU A 140 12.53 -4.42 -21.48
CA GLU A 140 13.66 -5.14 -22.08
C GLU A 140 14.26 -4.39 -23.28
N THR A 141 13.45 -3.62 -24.01
CA THR A 141 13.90 -2.90 -25.22
C THR A 141 14.80 -1.71 -24.85
N ARG A 142 14.58 -1.10 -23.70
CA ARG A 142 15.39 -0.01 -23.15
C ARG A 142 16.59 -0.49 -22.34
N THR A 143 16.58 -1.77 -21.88
CA THR A 143 17.69 -2.33 -21.10
C THR A 143 18.98 -2.35 -21.91
N LYS A 144 20.05 -1.75 -21.38
CA LYS A 144 21.34 -1.59 -22.06
C LYS A 144 22.48 -2.18 -21.23
N SER A 145 23.45 -2.82 -21.92
CA SER A 145 24.77 -3.06 -21.32
C SER A 145 25.53 -1.73 -21.31
N PHE A 146 25.89 -1.28 -20.10
CA PHE A 146 26.73 -0.10 -19.90
C PHE A 146 28.19 -0.47 -20.06
N PHE A 147 28.58 -1.61 -19.49
CA PHE A 147 29.91 -2.19 -19.62
C PHE A 147 29.81 -3.71 -19.64
N GLU A 148 30.62 -4.37 -20.49
CA GLU A 148 30.64 -5.83 -20.60
C GLU A 148 32.04 -6.29 -20.97
N SER A 149 32.64 -7.15 -20.14
CA SER A 149 33.86 -7.92 -20.45
C SER A 149 33.61 -9.40 -20.20
N GLY A 150 34.32 -10.26 -20.90
CA GLY A 150 34.18 -11.72 -20.80
C GLY A 150 32.92 -12.27 -21.46
N LYS A 151 32.49 -13.46 -21.03
CA LYS A 151 31.31 -14.17 -21.61
C LYS A 151 30.25 -14.38 -20.57
N TRP A 152 29.06 -13.90 -20.83
CA TRP A 152 27.91 -13.95 -19.94
C TRP A 152 26.78 -14.78 -20.53
N THR A 153 26.18 -15.64 -19.72
CA THR A 153 25.09 -16.51 -20.16
C THR A 153 23.72 -15.78 -19.98
N ASN A 154 22.69 -16.35 -20.60
CA ASN A 154 21.31 -15.86 -20.37
C ASN A 154 20.87 -16.01 -18.91
N ALA A 155 21.39 -17.02 -18.20
CA ALA A 155 21.12 -17.20 -16.77
C ALA A 155 21.71 -16.06 -15.93
N ASP A 156 22.96 -15.62 -16.23
CA ASP A 156 23.58 -14.48 -15.56
C ASP A 156 22.76 -13.20 -15.80
N ARG A 157 22.36 -12.95 -17.04
CA ARG A 157 21.54 -11.77 -17.40
C ARG A 157 20.16 -11.80 -16.72
N LYS A 158 19.55 -12.98 -16.62
CA LYS A 158 18.29 -13.16 -15.92
C LYS A 158 18.45 -12.87 -14.41
N ALA A 159 19.51 -13.39 -13.79
CA ALA A 159 19.79 -13.12 -12.38
C ALA A 159 19.96 -11.61 -12.08
N MET A 160 20.63 -10.88 -13.01
CA MET A 160 20.74 -9.42 -12.92
C MET A 160 19.38 -8.72 -13.06
N ALA A 161 18.55 -9.15 -14.00
CA ALA A 161 17.20 -8.61 -14.18
C ALA A 161 16.32 -8.86 -12.94
N ASP A 162 16.39 -10.07 -12.35
CA ASP A 162 15.66 -10.40 -11.13
C ASP A 162 16.14 -9.53 -9.94
N ARG A 163 17.46 -9.25 -9.86
CA ARG A 163 18.02 -8.32 -8.87
C ARG A 163 17.53 -6.90 -9.08
N ALA A 164 17.52 -6.41 -10.33
CA ALA A 164 16.98 -5.09 -10.66
C ALA A 164 15.52 -4.97 -10.27
N LYS A 165 14.68 -5.97 -10.61
CA LYS A 165 13.27 -6.03 -10.19
C LYS A 165 13.11 -5.92 -8.68
N ALA A 166 13.90 -6.66 -7.91
CA ALA A 166 13.83 -6.65 -6.45
C ALA A 166 14.18 -5.27 -5.86
N LEU A 167 15.23 -4.62 -6.40
CA LEU A 167 15.68 -3.30 -5.94
C LEU A 167 14.65 -2.21 -6.28
N MET A 168 14.13 -2.19 -7.52
CA MET A 168 13.08 -1.27 -7.93
C MET A 168 11.80 -1.46 -7.11
N ARG A 169 11.36 -2.70 -6.88
CA ARG A 169 10.21 -2.97 -6.02
C ARG A 169 10.39 -2.39 -4.62
N LYS A 170 11.54 -2.64 -3.99
CA LYS A 170 11.83 -2.12 -2.66
C LYS A 170 11.79 -0.59 -2.61
N ARG A 171 12.24 0.08 -3.67
CA ARG A 171 12.29 1.54 -3.75
C ARG A 171 10.93 2.17 -4.09
N CYS A 172 10.13 1.52 -4.92
CA CYS A 172 8.91 2.10 -5.47
C CYS A 172 7.63 1.62 -4.77
N LEU A 173 7.58 0.37 -4.27
CA LEU A 173 6.41 -0.15 -3.55
C LEU A 173 6.50 0.21 -2.06
N THR A 174 6.68 1.48 -1.76
CA THR A 174 6.67 1.99 -0.39
C THR A 174 5.24 2.17 0.11
N LYS A 175 5.08 2.26 1.43
CA LYS A 175 3.77 2.53 2.03
C LYS A 175 3.18 3.83 1.48
N GLU A 176 3.98 4.88 1.34
CA GLU A 176 3.55 6.19 0.85
C GLU A 176 3.00 6.11 -0.57
N ASN A 177 3.65 5.37 -1.48
CA ASN A 177 3.21 5.19 -2.85
C ASN A 177 1.93 4.33 -2.93
N MET A 178 1.83 3.29 -2.10
CA MET A 178 0.64 2.45 -2.01
C MET A 178 -0.55 3.25 -1.46
N ASP A 179 -0.36 4.03 -0.38
CA ASP A 179 -1.39 4.90 0.19
C ASP A 179 -1.84 5.98 -0.81
N LEU A 180 -0.89 6.55 -1.58
CA LEU A 180 -1.21 7.52 -2.64
C LEU A 180 -2.04 6.89 -3.76
N ALA A 181 -1.66 5.70 -4.20
CA ALA A 181 -2.40 4.96 -5.22
C ALA A 181 -3.82 4.60 -4.74
N GLN A 182 -3.97 4.16 -3.49
CA GLN A 182 -5.26 3.87 -2.87
C GLN A 182 -6.14 5.11 -2.80
N LYS A 183 -5.60 6.24 -2.35
CA LYS A 183 -6.33 7.52 -2.32
C LYS A 183 -6.76 7.99 -3.71
N ASN A 184 -5.93 7.80 -4.72
CA ASN A 184 -6.28 8.10 -6.11
C ASN A 184 -7.39 7.17 -6.61
N ALA A 185 -7.36 5.88 -6.25
CA ALA A 185 -8.40 4.92 -6.57
C ALA A 185 -9.76 5.35 -6.00
N GLU A 186 -9.81 5.69 -4.71
CA GLU A 186 -11.03 6.16 -4.05
C GLU A 186 -11.61 7.41 -4.74
N ALA A 187 -10.76 8.39 -5.03
CA ALA A 187 -11.19 9.63 -5.69
C ALA A 187 -11.74 9.39 -7.10
N GLN A 188 -11.05 8.57 -7.92
CA GLN A 188 -11.43 8.31 -9.30
C GLN A 188 -12.66 7.41 -9.39
N VAL A 189 -12.75 6.34 -8.60
CA VAL A 189 -13.91 5.45 -8.56
C VAL A 189 -15.13 6.20 -8.04
N ASN A 190 -14.99 7.02 -6.99
CA ASN A 190 -16.08 7.86 -6.50
C ASN A 190 -16.62 8.80 -7.60
N ALA A 191 -15.72 9.45 -8.35
CA ALA A 191 -16.11 10.31 -9.46
C ALA A 191 -16.84 9.53 -10.57
N PHE A 192 -16.34 8.34 -10.89
CA PHE A 192 -16.92 7.47 -11.91
C PHE A 192 -18.33 6.98 -11.52
N VAL A 193 -18.49 6.47 -10.30
CA VAL A 193 -19.79 6.03 -9.76
C VAL A 193 -20.79 7.18 -9.78
N LYS A 194 -20.42 8.37 -9.32
CA LYS A 194 -21.27 9.58 -9.38
C LYS A 194 -21.67 9.96 -10.81
N MET A 195 -20.78 9.77 -11.78
CA MET A 195 -21.08 10.06 -13.18
C MET A 195 -22.13 9.10 -13.76
N ILE A 196 -22.05 7.82 -13.44
CA ILE A 196 -23.02 6.81 -13.90
C ILE A 196 -24.41 7.14 -13.32
N ILE A 197 -24.47 7.36 -12.01
CA ILE A 197 -25.72 7.67 -11.30
C ILE A 197 -26.41 8.92 -11.88
N ARG A 198 -25.66 9.94 -12.31
CA ARG A 198 -26.23 11.17 -12.87
C ARG A 198 -26.74 11.05 -14.29
N LYS A 199 -26.35 10.02 -15.04
CA LYS A 199 -26.74 9.83 -16.44
C LYS A 199 -28.06 9.08 -16.60
N GLN A 200 -28.57 8.52 -15.52
CA GLN A 200 -29.87 7.83 -15.48
C GLN A 200 -30.95 8.73 -14.86
#